data_8afe82f421dd4d4f144c27c275687308
#
_entry.id   8afe82f421dd4d4f144c27c275687308
#
_cell.length_a   1.000
_cell.length_b   1.000
_cell.length_c   1.000
_cell.angle_alpha   90.00
_cell.angle_beta   90.00
_cell.angle_gamma   90.00
#
_symmetry.space_group_name_H-M   'P 1'
#
loop_
_entity.id
_entity.type
_entity.pdbx_description
1 polymer ?
#
loop_
_entity_poly.entity_id
_entity_poly.type
_entity_poly.pdbx_seq_one_letter_code
_entity_poly.pdbx_strand_id
1 'polypeptide(L)'
;MVHASCVYVPAPQYFLASTMIAFQAMAVETTSCDVAPNPTDLTETDVVEEDDVWSFWWEAGFDLASNYMWRGFDQSYRGGNRTMVDPSFQPALTLGYGEFYVRLWGNASLFSDYKEFDMFLGFQHEGLEITIYDVFCGVGQDFNAPFFDKSSHNLTATIDYTFFDRLRLHWATTFLHPNDFIVKADGTERRAFSSYFEIAYTQPVKDWFDVEVIAGATPWTGPFWCPTRVGNEFDWDNPAKGFNVTNLSLTLSREFTKGNVSFPVSLGYTYNPLSNQHYALLTTGFYF
;
A
#
# COMPACT_ATOMS: atom_id res chain seq x y z
N MET A 1 -2.98 -43.22 16.16
CA MET A 1 -1.99 -42.24 15.69
C MET A 1 -2.79 -41.23 14.87
N VAL A 2 -3.07 -40.07 15.47
CA VAL A 2 -3.88 -39.04 14.81
C VAL A 2 -2.90 -38.19 13.98
N HIS A 3 -2.98 -38.27 12.66
CA HIS A 3 -2.32 -37.32 11.77
C HIS A 3 -3.14 -36.03 11.77
N ALA A 4 -2.63 -35.00 12.37
CA ALA A 4 -3.13 -33.65 12.20
C ALA A 4 -2.69 -33.18 10.80
N SER A 5 -3.62 -33.15 9.85
CA SER A 5 -3.43 -32.48 8.58
C SER A 5 -3.62 -30.98 8.83
N CYS A 6 -2.54 -30.23 8.82
CA CYS A 6 -2.63 -28.76 8.75
C CYS A 6 -3.15 -28.40 7.36
N VAL A 7 -4.42 -28.01 7.27
CA VAL A 7 -4.97 -27.35 6.09
C VAL A 7 -4.44 -25.93 6.10
N TYR A 8 -3.64 -25.61 5.11
CA TYR A 8 -3.14 -24.26 4.87
C TYR A 8 -4.28 -23.44 4.22
N VAL A 9 -4.86 -22.54 4.98
CA VAL A 9 -5.74 -21.50 4.44
C VAL A 9 -4.82 -20.40 3.93
N PRO A 10 -4.80 -20.07 2.62
CA PRO A 10 -3.98 -18.96 2.13
C PRO A 10 -4.47 -17.68 2.78
N ALA A 11 -3.57 -16.97 3.46
CA ALA A 11 -3.86 -15.66 4.00
C ALA A 11 -4.33 -14.73 2.87
N PRO A 12 -5.38 -13.93 3.10
CA PRO A 12 -5.88 -13.00 2.10
C PRO A 12 -4.77 -12.00 1.73
N GLN A 13 -4.64 -11.77 0.45
CA GLN A 13 -3.56 -10.96 -0.13
C GLN A 13 -3.84 -9.48 0.06
N TYR A 14 -2.90 -8.76 0.67
CA TYR A 14 -3.06 -7.37 1.06
C TYR A 14 -2.37 -6.42 0.10
N PHE A 15 -3.11 -5.40 -0.32
CA PHE A 15 -2.60 -4.30 -1.10
C PHE A 15 -2.23 -3.14 -0.20
N LEU A 16 -0.97 -2.72 -0.19
CA LEU A 16 -0.60 -1.41 0.30
C LEU A 16 -0.76 -0.39 -0.81
N ALA A 17 -1.65 0.58 -0.58
CA ALA A 17 -1.80 1.74 -1.46
C ALA A 17 -0.60 2.66 -1.26
N SER A 18 0.45 2.43 -1.96
CA SER A 18 1.49 3.32 -2.45
C SER A 18 2.77 2.55 -2.71
N THR A 19 3.02 2.26 -3.98
CA THR A 19 4.24 1.58 -4.47
C THR A 19 4.54 0.19 -3.88
N MET A 20 3.57 -0.48 -3.25
CA MET A 20 3.70 -1.89 -2.99
C MET A 20 3.08 -2.68 -4.13
N ILE A 21 3.87 -3.56 -4.66
CA ILE A 21 3.53 -4.51 -5.69
C ILE A 21 2.45 -5.42 -5.16
N ALA A 22 1.38 -5.58 -5.94
CA ALA A 22 0.35 -6.55 -5.67
C ALA A 22 0.95 -7.96 -5.81
N PHE A 23 1.10 -8.66 -4.71
CA PHE A 23 1.50 -10.06 -4.74
C PHE A 23 0.26 -10.93 -4.82
N GLN A 24 0.05 -11.58 -5.97
CA GLN A 24 -0.87 -12.70 -6.07
C GLN A 24 -0.11 -13.96 -5.63
N ALA A 25 -0.48 -14.56 -4.50
CA ALA A 25 -0.09 -15.93 -4.23
C ALA A 25 -0.82 -16.83 -5.23
N MET A 26 -0.10 -17.47 -6.13
CA MET A 26 -0.64 -18.53 -6.96
C MET A 26 -1.01 -19.70 -6.06
N ALA A 27 -2.29 -20.03 -6.02
CA ALA A 27 -2.73 -21.32 -5.50
C ALA A 27 -2.07 -22.42 -6.36
N VAL A 28 -1.17 -23.17 -5.77
CA VAL A 28 -0.66 -24.40 -6.39
C VAL A 28 -1.78 -25.42 -6.28
N GLU A 29 -2.49 -25.64 -7.39
CA GLU A 29 -3.35 -26.81 -7.51
C GLU A 29 -2.49 -28.07 -7.37
N THR A 30 -2.59 -28.72 -6.23
CA THR A 30 -2.11 -30.10 -6.09
C THR A 30 -3.10 -30.99 -6.82
N THR A 31 -2.75 -31.45 -8.03
CA THR A 31 -3.47 -32.51 -8.69
C THR A 31 -3.41 -33.79 -7.82
N SER A 32 -4.52 -34.07 -7.12
CA SER A 32 -4.71 -35.37 -6.50
C SER A 32 -4.93 -36.39 -7.57
N CYS A 33 -4.15 -37.46 -7.56
CA CYS A 33 -4.39 -38.65 -8.39
C CYS A 33 -5.70 -39.29 -7.93
N ASP A 34 -6.73 -39.26 -8.79
CA ASP A 34 -7.99 -39.97 -8.58
C ASP A 34 -7.78 -41.48 -8.51
N VAL A 35 -7.98 -42.02 -7.32
CA VAL A 35 -8.26 -43.45 -7.15
C VAL A 35 -9.79 -43.56 -7.14
N ALA A 36 -10.32 -44.28 -8.13
CA ALA A 36 -11.76 -44.49 -8.28
C ALA A 36 -12.37 -45.09 -7.00
N PRO A 37 -13.49 -44.54 -6.48
CA PRO A 37 -14.11 -45.05 -5.27
C PRO A 37 -14.85 -46.38 -5.53
N ASN A 38 -14.71 -47.29 -4.59
CA ASN A 38 -15.43 -48.57 -4.54
C ASN A 38 -16.90 -48.30 -4.13
N PRO A 39 -17.94 -48.86 -4.81
CA PRO A 39 -19.34 -48.44 -4.68
C PRO A 39 -20.12 -49.08 -3.50
N THR A 40 -19.51 -49.30 -2.35
CA THR A 40 -20.20 -49.82 -1.16
C THR A 40 -19.74 -49.11 0.13
N ASP A 41 -20.04 -47.86 0.26
CA ASP A 41 -20.15 -47.21 1.58
C ASP A 41 -20.90 -45.87 1.47
N LEU A 42 -22.23 -45.95 1.48
CA LEU A 42 -23.10 -44.80 1.55
C LEU A 42 -23.68 -44.71 2.95
N THR A 43 -22.94 -44.25 3.94
CA THR A 43 -23.48 -43.61 5.16
C THR A 43 -22.36 -42.94 5.99
N GLU A 44 -21.86 -41.82 5.53
CA GLU A 44 -21.35 -40.81 6.41
C GLU A 44 -21.81 -39.46 5.84
N THR A 45 -22.66 -38.78 6.57
CA THR A 45 -22.98 -37.40 6.30
C THR A 45 -21.67 -36.63 6.39
N ASP A 46 -21.10 -36.25 5.23
CA ASP A 46 -20.04 -35.28 5.15
C ASP A 46 -20.56 -34.00 5.81
N VAL A 47 -20.22 -33.82 7.08
CA VAL A 47 -20.31 -32.53 7.75
C VAL A 47 -19.24 -31.72 7.04
N VAL A 48 -19.66 -30.89 6.10
CA VAL A 48 -18.82 -29.80 5.60
C VAL A 48 -18.51 -28.95 6.83
N GLU A 49 -17.31 -29.11 7.39
CA GLU A 49 -16.81 -28.16 8.38
C GLU A 49 -16.82 -26.81 7.64
N GLU A 50 -17.75 -25.92 8.05
CA GLU A 50 -17.68 -24.51 7.67
C GLU A 50 -16.30 -24.05 8.16
N ASP A 51 -15.38 -23.79 7.21
CA ASP A 51 -14.08 -23.20 7.48
C ASP A 51 -14.32 -21.97 8.34
N ASP A 52 -13.74 -21.98 9.52
CA ASP A 52 -13.91 -20.91 10.51
C ASP A 52 -13.33 -19.62 9.91
N VAL A 53 -14.18 -18.81 9.27
CA VAL A 53 -13.84 -17.51 8.65
C VAL A 53 -13.18 -16.57 9.65
N TRP A 54 -13.34 -16.85 10.95
CA TRP A 54 -12.84 -16.07 12.08
C TRP A 54 -11.59 -16.73 12.70
N SER A 55 -10.48 -16.72 11.97
CA SER A 55 -9.19 -17.18 12.48
C SER A 55 -8.21 -16.02 12.67
N PHE A 56 -7.29 -16.16 13.64
CA PHE A 56 -6.19 -15.24 13.80
C PHE A 56 -5.10 -15.52 12.76
N TRP A 57 -4.60 -14.46 12.15
CA TRP A 57 -3.48 -14.52 11.21
C TRP A 57 -2.51 -13.35 11.44
N TRP A 58 -1.31 -13.45 10.93
CA TRP A 58 -0.31 -12.41 11.01
C TRP A 58 0.64 -12.48 9.81
N GLU A 59 1.22 -11.35 9.50
CA GLU A 59 2.26 -11.20 8.49
C GLU A 59 3.30 -10.22 9.02
N ALA A 60 4.58 -10.52 8.83
CA ALA A 60 5.69 -9.62 9.15
C ALA A 60 6.68 -9.60 8.01
N GLY A 61 7.25 -8.43 7.73
CA GLY A 61 8.22 -8.31 6.66
C GLY A 61 8.84 -6.93 6.58
N PHE A 62 9.60 -6.71 5.54
CA PHE A 62 10.16 -5.39 5.23
C PHE A 62 10.46 -5.27 3.74
N ASP A 63 10.44 -4.04 3.23
CA ASP A 63 10.97 -3.67 1.93
C ASP A 63 12.27 -2.87 2.06
N LEU A 64 13.13 -3.02 1.05
CA LEU A 64 14.25 -2.16 0.75
C LEU A 64 13.97 -1.52 -0.60
N ALA A 65 13.76 -0.21 -0.62
CA ALA A 65 13.49 0.54 -1.82
C ALA A 65 14.62 1.52 -2.12
N SER A 66 14.90 1.77 -3.41
CA SER A 66 15.90 2.78 -3.79
C SER A 66 15.49 4.20 -3.41
N ASN A 67 14.17 4.44 -3.32
CA ASN A 67 13.56 5.69 -2.89
C ASN A 67 12.20 5.38 -2.26
N TYR A 68 11.70 6.24 -1.38
CA TYR A 68 10.32 6.15 -0.92
C TYR A 68 9.41 6.96 -1.83
N MET A 69 8.73 6.26 -2.73
CA MET A 69 7.75 6.85 -3.64
C MET A 69 6.34 6.72 -3.08
N TRP A 70 5.59 7.80 -3.06
CA TRP A 70 4.21 7.80 -2.61
C TRP A 70 3.33 8.67 -3.53
N ARG A 71 2.38 8.04 -4.22
CA ARG A 71 1.41 8.69 -5.12
C ARG A 71 2.04 9.63 -6.18
N GLY A 72 3.20 9.22 -6.70
CA GLY A 72 3.96 9.98 -7.69
C GLY A 72 4.93 11.00 -7.13
N PHE A 73 5.10 11.08 -5.80
CA PHE A 73 6.06 11.96 -5.13
C PHE A 73 7.14 11.15 -4.41
N ASP A 74 8.38 11.57 -4.57
CA ASP A 74 9.50 11.08 -3.77
C ASP A 74 9.45 11.73 -2.38
N GLN A 75 9.14 10.94 -1.35
CA GLN A 75 9.01 11.40 0.02
C GLN A 75 10.36 11.66 0.68
N SER A 76 11.41 10.96 0.28
CA SER A 76 12.78 11.17 0.78
C SER A 76 13.30 12.58 0.51
N TYR A 77 12.72 13.23 -0.50
CA TYR A 77 13.05 14.60 -0.88
C TYR A 77 12.74 15.68 0.17
N ARG A 78 11.87 15.40 1.14
CA ARG A 78 11.48 16.37 2.18
C ARG A 78 12.63 16.79 3.10
N GLY A 79 13.73 16.04 3.15
CA GLY A 79 14.90 16.33 3.99
C GLY A 79 15.90 17.34 3.46
N GLY A 80 15.66 17.99 2.31
CA GLY A 80 16.51 19.09 1.80
C GLY A 80 17.83 18.66 1.14
N ASN A 81 18.27 17.43 1.27
CA ASN A 81 19.45 16.90 0.60
C ASN A 81 19.06 16.05 -0.62
N ARG A 82 19.35 16.57 -1.81
CA ARG A 82 19.07 15.88 -3.07
C ARG A 82 20.17 14.89 -3.39
N THR A 83 20.03 13.69 -2.93
CA THR A 83 20.63 12.56 -3.64
C THR A 83 19.61 12.07 -4.68
N MET A 84 20.06 11.65 -5.88
CA MET A 84 19.17 11.07 -6.88
C MET A 84 18.57 9.74 -6.41
N VAL A 85 19.14 9.14 -5.36
CA VAL A 85 18.74 7.89 -4.75
C VAL A 85 18.87 8.05 -3.23
N ASP A 86 17.79 7.81 -2.50
CA ASP A 86 17.77 7.77 -1.04
C ASP A 86 17.12 6.45 -0.57
N PRO A 87 17.91 5.38 -0.47
CA PRO A 87 17.39 4.07 -0.11
C PRO A 87 16.63 4.13 1.21
N SER A 88 15.54 3.40 1.28
CA SER A 88 14.70 3.34 2.47
C SER A 88 14.47 1.90 2.92
N PHE A 89 14.40 1.72 4.23
CA PHE A 89 14.00 0.49 4.91
C PHE A 89 12.57 0.65 5.42
N GLN A 90 11.69 -0.27 5.02
CA GLN A 90 10.25 -0.15 5.25
C GLN A 90 9.71 -1.42 5.93
N PRO A 91 9.83 -1.55 7.26
CA PRO A 91 9.29 -2.68 8.02
C PRO A 91 7.77 -2.61 8.14
N ALA A 92 7.12 -3.78 8.16
CA ALA A 92 5.68 -3.93 8.37
C ALA A 92 5.37 -5.12 9.27
N LEU A 93 4.31 -4.97 10.09
CA LEU A 93 3.69 -6.03 10.88
C LEU A 93 2.17 -5.88 10.78
N THR A 94 1.51 -6.95 10.35
CA THR A 94 0.05 -7.02 10.29
C THR A 94 -0.44 -8.11 11.23
N LEU A 95 -1.47 -7.82 12.00
CA LEU A 95 -2.18 -8.76 12.87
C LEU A 95 -3.65 -8.71 12.50
N GLY A 96 -4.25 -9.83 12.15
CA GLY A 96 -5.62 -9.91 11.70
C GLY A 96 -6.44 -10.95 12.46
N TYR A 97 -7.75 -10.74 12.45
CA TYR A 97 -8.75 -11.69 12.93
C TYR A 97 -9.94 -11.68 11.96
N GLY A 98 -10.14 -12.79 11.25
CA GLY A 98 -11.08 -12.85 10.15
C GLY A 98 -10.76 -11.79 9.09
N GLU A 99 -11.70 -10.94 8.81
CA GLU A 99 -11.63 -9.88 7.80
C GLU A 99 -11.05 -8.55 8.33
N PHE A 100 -10.81 -8.43 9.64
CA PHE A 100 -10.27 -7.21 10.25
C PHE A 100 -8.78 -7.34 10.53
N TYR A 101 -8.06 -6.24 10.41
CA TYR A 101 -6.64 -6.20 10.72
C TYR A 101 -6.18 -4.86 11.31
N VAL A 102 -5.08 -4.92 12.02
CA VAL A 102 -4.25 -3.78 12.40
C VAL A 102 -2.88 -3.97 11.76
N ARG A 103 -2.36 -2.93 11.11
CA ARG A 103 -1.01 -2.92 10.55
C ARG A 103 -0.20 -1.78 11.14
N LEU A 104 1.05 -2.07 11.43
CA LEU A 104 2.09 -1.11 11.74
C LEU A 104 3.07 -1.12 10.56
N TRP A 105 3.38 0.05 10.05
CA TRP A 105 4.33 0.22 8.97
C TRP A 105 5.28 1.37 9.29
N GLY A 106 6.50 1.31 8.81
CA GLY A 106 7.46 2.37 8.99
C GLY A 106 8.31 2.61 7.76
N ASN A 107 8.91 3.79 7.69
CA ASN A 107 9.94 4.12 6.72
C ASN A 107 11.12 4.80 7.40
N ALA A 108 12.32 4.38 7.06
CA ALA A 108 13.56 5.01 7.46
C ALA A 108 14.46 5.22 6.23
N SER A 109 14.52 6.45 5.74
CA SER A 109 15.48 6.84 4.70
C SER A 109 16.91 6.75 5.23
N LEU A 110 17.85 6.28 4.40
CA LEU A 110 19.24 6.03 4.81
C LEU A 110 20.13 7.27 4.70
N PHE A 111 19.83 8.17 3.77
CA PHE A 111 20.68 9.35 3.51
C PHE A 111 20.00 10.67 3.87
N SER A 112 18.68 10.71 3.92
CA SER A 112 17.92 11.85 4.45
C SER A 112 17.41 11.59 5.87
N ASP A 113 16.94 12.64 6.52
CA ASP A 113 16.35 12.55 7.86
C ASP A 113 14.87 12.12 7.83
N TYR A 114 14.35 11.70 6.65
CA TYR A 114 12.95 11.33 6.52
C TYR A 114 12.67 9.99 7.21
N LYS A 115 11.72 10.04 8.14
CA LYS A 115 11.20 8.87 8.84
C LYS A 115 9.69 8.99 9.00
N GLU A 116 9.00 7.88 8.90
CA GLU A 116 7.56 7.80 8.99
C GLU A 116 7.16 6.54 9.77
N PHE A 117 6.08 6.64 10.49
CA PHE A 117 5.46 5.51 11.17
C PHE A 117 3.95 5.62 11.02
N ASP A 118 3.34 4.58 10.46
CA ASP A 118 1.92 4.55 10.16
C ASP A 118 1.22 3.42 10.90
N MET A 119 -0.01 3.69 11.33
CA MET A 119 -0.89 2.72 11.96
C MET A 119 -2.18 2.61 11.16
N PHE A 120 -2.52 1.39 10.77
CA PHE A 120 -3.70 1.09 9.97
C PHE A 120 -4.70 0.26 10.78
N LEU A 121 -5.98 0.58 10.61
CA LEU A 121 -7.11 -0.27 10.96
C LEU A 121 -7.87 -0.57 9.68
N GLY A 122 -7.98 -1.83 9.31
CA GLY A 122 -8.54 -2.25 8.04
C GLY A 122 -9.60 -3.34 8.16
N PHE A 123 -10.43 -3.38 7.14
CA PHE A 123 -11.41 -4.42 6.85
C PHE A 123 -11.24 -4.83 5.40
N GLN A 124 -11.31 -6.13 5.10
CA GLN A 124 -11.17 -6.69 3.77
C GLN A 124 -12.18 -7.80 3.53
N HIS A 125 -12.77 -7.82 2.36
CA HIS A 125 -13.73 -8.85 1.94
C HIS A 125 -13.80 -8.89 0.41
N GLU A 126 -13.56 -10.04 -0.22
CA GLU A 126 -13.77 -10.28 -1.67
C GLU A 126 -13.28 -9.15 -2.60
N GLY A 127 -12.05 -8.70 -2.44
CA GLY A 127 -11.47 -7.63 -3.25
C GLY A 127 -11.79 -6.21 -2.77
N LEU A 128 -12.71 -6.04 -1.80
CA LEU A 128 -12.92 -4.78 -1.11
C LEU A 128 -11.96 -4.65 0.06
N GLU A 129 -11.31 -3.50 0.16
CA GLU A 129 -10.54 -3.11 1.34
C GLU A 129 -10.95 -1.70 1.77
N ILE A 130 -11.26 -1.53 3.05
CA ILE A 130 -11.54 -0.24 3.66
C ILE A 130 -10.55 -0.04 4.79
N THR A 131 -9.80 1.07 4.76
CA THR A 131 -8.78 1.35 5.76
C THR A 131 -8.92 2.76 6.32
N ILE A 132 -8.69 2.90 7.60
CA ILE A 132 -8.39 4.19 8.24
C ILE A 132 -6.96 4.08 8.74
N TYR A 133 -6.12 5.02 8.37
CA TYR A 133 -4.74 5.03 8.83
C TYR A 133 -4.29 6.40 9.30
N ASP A 134 -3.39 6.38 10.26
CA ASP A 134 -2.72 7.53 10.82
C ASP A 134 -1.27 7.52 10.36
N VAL A 135 -0.87 8.62 9.70
CA VAL A 135 0.51 8.86 9.28
C VAL A 135 1.17 9.77 10.29
N PHE A 136 2.22 9.26 10.93
CA PHE A 136 3.08 10.03 11.81
C PHE A 136 4.43 10.27 11.12
N CYS A 137 4.61 11.49 10.60
CA CYS A 137 5.83 11.90 9.94
C CYS A 137 6.71 12.72 10.87
N GLY A 138 7.84 12.19 11.27
CA GLY A 138 8.89 12.92 11.97
C GLY A 138 9.82 13.67 11.04
N VAL A 139 9.30 14.33 9.98
CA VAL A 139 10.12 14.89 8.91
C VAL A 139 10.77 16.18 9.29
N GLY A 140 12.12 16.24 9.23
CA GLY A 140 12.90 17.51 9.25
C GLY A 140 12.61 18.43 10.43
N GLN A 141 11.69 18.06 11.26
CA GLN A 141 11.34 18.63 12.53
C GLN A 141 11.92 17.68 13.57
N ASP A 142 12.46 18.24 14.59
CA ASP A 142 12.95 17.48 15.72
C ASP A 142 12.09 16.24 15.94
N PHE A 143 12.70 15.03 15.93
CA PHE A 143 12.08 13.79 16.42
C PHE A 143 11.50 13.97 17.84
N ASN A 144 11.57 15.16 18.36
CA ASN A 144 11.00 15.67 19.58
C ASN A 144 9.54 16.14 19.46
N ALA A 145 8.92 16.10 18.25
CA ALA A 145 7.46 16.26 18.19
C ALA A 145 6.85 15.13 19.01
N PRO A 146 6.17 15.41 20.13
CA PRO A 146 5.62 14.33 20.96
C PRO A 146 4.65 13.54 20.11
N PHE A 147 4.75 12.20 20.12
CA PHE A 147 3.82 11.30 19.42
C PHE A 147 2.35 11.64 19.68
N PHE A 148 2.03 12.19 20.84
CA PHE A 148 0.67 12.60 21.20
C PHE A 148 0.31 14.05 20.79
N ASP A 149 1.15 14.73 20.03
CA ASP A 149 0.78 16.03 19.47
C ASP A 149 -0.04 15.86 18.19
N LYS A 150 -1.31 16.31 18.24
CA LYS A 150 -2.23 16.25 17.10
C LYS A 150 -1.72 16.90 15.81
N SER A 151 -0.74 17.79 15.91
CA SER A 151 -0.12 18.47 14.76
C SER A 151 0.81 17.56 13.96
N SER A 152 1.17 16.39 14.50
CA SER A 152 2.07 15.44 13.87
C SER A 152 1.35 14.27 13.21
N HIS A 153 0.02 14.22 13.33
CA HIS A 153 -0.82 13.13 12.85
C HIS A 153 -1.67 13.52 11.66
N ASN A 154 -1.84 12.56 10.74
CA ASN A 154 -2.68 12.69 9.57
C ASN A 154 -3.57 11.46 9.41
N LEU A 155 -4.87 11.63 9.70
CA LEU A 155 -5.83 10.56 9.52
C LEU A 155 -6.42 10.59 8.10
N THR A 156 -6.25 9.48 7.39
CA THR A 156 -6.76 9.26 6.05
C THR A 156 -7.64 8.01 6.01
N ALA A 157 -8.76 8.07 5.32
CA ALA A 157 -9.57 6.92 4.99
C ALA A 157 -9.33 6.52 3.54
N THR A 158 -9.28 5.20 3.27
CA THR A 158 -9.20 4.65 1.92
C THR A 158 -10.29 3.64 1.66
N ILE A 159 -10.64 3.52 0.40
CA ILE A 159 -11.46 2.43 -0.15
C ILE A 159 -10.73 1.93 -1.39
N ASP A 160 -10.45 0.65 -1.41
CA ASP A 160 -9.89 -0.07 -2.54
C ASP A 160 -10.89 -1.13 -3.00
N TYR A 161 -10.99 -1.34 -4.31
CA TYR A 161 -11.72 -2.46 -4.86
C TYR A 161 -10.97 -3.05 -6.05
N THR A 162 -10.72 -4.37 -5.99
CA THR A 162 -10.05 -5.11 -7.05
C THR A 162 -11.04 -5.97 -7.82
N PHE A 163 -11.17 -5.71 -9.11
CA PHE A 163 -11.99 -6.47 -10.05
C PHE A 163 -11.14 -7.52 -10.76
N PHE A 164 -11.65 -8.75 -10.82
CA PHE A 164 -11.04 -9.84 -11.60
C PHE A 164 -9.55 -10.08 -11.26
N ASP A 165 -9.16 -9.81 -10.01
CA ASP A 165 -7.79 -9.89 -9.50
C ASP A 165 -6.74 -9.08 -10.30
N ARG A 166 -7.19 -8.06 -11.06
CA ARG A 166 -6.33 -7.30 -11.97
C ARG A 166 -6.55 -5.81 -12.00
N LEU A 167 -7.79 -5.37 -11.94
CA LEU A 167 -8.13 -3.94 -12.04
C LEU A 167 -8.46 -3.41 -10.64
N ARG A 168 -7.56 -2.62 -10.06
CA ARG A 168 -7.76 -1.98 -8.77
C ARG A 168 -8.20 -0.53 -8.95
N LEU A 169 -9.25 -0.15 -8.24
CA LEU A 169 -9.66 1.22 -8.02
C LEU A 169 -9.36 1.60 -6.58
N HIS A 170 -8.70 2.72 -6.39
CA HIS A 170 -8.32 3.23 -5.07
C HIS A 170 -8.84 4.65 -4.90
N TRP A 171 -9.40 4.94 -3.73
CA TRP A 171 -9.77 6.28 -3.28
C TRP A 171 -9.26 6.53 -1.88
N ALA A 172 -8.63 7.69 -1.66
CA ALA A 172 -8.18 8.14 -0.36
C ALA A 172 -8.66 9.56 -0.08
N THR A 173 -9.01 9.83 1.18
CA THR A 173 -9.37 11.17 1.65
C THR A 173 -8.79 11.41 3.02
N THR A 174 -8.02 12.49 3.15
CA THR A 174 -7.55 13.00 4.44
C THR A 174 -8.69 13.75 5.11
N PHE A 175 -9.07 13.33 6.30
CA PHE A 175 -10.19 13.93 7.03
C PHE A 175 -9.76 14.63 8.33
N LEU A 176 -8.54 14.36 8.82
CA LEU A 176 -7.96 15.03 9.96
C LEU A 176 -6.46 15.27 9.72
N HIS A 177 -6.11 16.53 9.46
CA HIS A 177 -4.73 16.99 9.37
C HIS A 177 -4.69 18.47 9.71
N PRO A 178 -3.75 18.95 10.50
CA PRO A 178 -3.68 20.35 10.96
C PRO A 178 -3.64 21.38 9.83
N ASN A 179 -2.98 21.02 8.72
CA ASN A 179 -2.74 21.93 7.59
C ASN A 179 -3.61 21.62 6.36
N ASP A 180 -4.63 20.73 6.47
CA ASP A 180 -5.52 20.41 5.36
C ASP A 180 -6.65 21.45 5.20
N PHE A 181 -6.28 22.72 4.98
CA PHE A 181 -7.20 23.83 4.80
C PHE A 181 -6.86 24.62 3.53
N ILE A 182 -7.90 25.15 2.89
CA ILE A 182 -7.75 26.12 1.80
C ILE A 182 -8.42 27.44 2.21
N VAL A 183 -7.74 28.54 1.90
CA VAL A 183 -8.22 29.89 2.12
C VAL A 183 -9.15 30.29 0.98
N LYS A 184 -10.38 30.70 1.29
CA LYS A 184 -11.35 31.21 0.31
C LYS A 184 -11.05 32.67 -0.04
N ALA A 185 -11.69 33.17 -1.10
CA ALA A 185 -11.55 34.54 -1.56
C ALA A 185 -11.95 35.60 -0.50
N ASP A 186 -12.81 35.25 0.45
CA ASP A 186 -13.23 36.10 1.56
C ASP A 186 -12.29 36.03 2.77
N GLY A 187 -11.16 35.31 2.65
CA GLY A 187 -10.19 35.12 3.71
C GLY A 187 -10.56 34.07 4.76
N THR A 188 -11.72 33.42 4.64
CA THR A 188 -12.09 32.33 5.55
C THR A 188 -11.45 31.03 5.12
N GLU A 189 -11.13 30.19 6.11
CA GLU A 189 -10.59 28.84 5.86
C GLU A 189 -11.72 27.80 5.79
N ARG A 190 -11.52 26.81 4.95
CA ARG A 190 -12.30 25.59 4.97
C ARG A 190 -11.40 24.37 4.89
N ARG A 191 -11.79 23.27 5.50
CA ARG A 191 -11.09 21.99 5.33
C ARG A 191 -11.11 21.57 3.85
N ALA A 192 -9.98 21.15 3.34
CA ALA A 192 -9.83 20.77 1.94
C ALA A 192 -10.38 19.37 1.67
N PHE A 193 -10.32 18.46 2.65
CA PHE A 193 -10.54 17.05 2.45
C PHE A 193 -9.70 16.54 1.27
N SER A 194 -8.38 16.80 1.36
CA SER A 194 -7.43 16.41 0.31
C SER A 194 -7.68 14.96 -0.07
N SER A 195 -7.89 14.71 -1.37
CA SER A 195 -8.25 13.39 -1.87
C SER A 195 -7.38 12.99 -3.05
N TYR A 196 -7.21 11.69 -3.19
CA TYR A 196 -6.48 11.05 -4.28
C TYR A 196 -7.29 9.87 -4.78
N PHE A 197 -7.29 9.62 -6.08
CA PHE A 197 -7.79 8.39 -6.64
C PHE A 197 -6.79 7.79 -7.62
N GLU A 198 -6.87 6.47 -7.80
CA GLU A 198 -5.96 5.73 -8.63
C GLU A 198 -6.67 4.58 -9.32
N ILE A 199 -6.27 4.31 -10.55
CA ILE A 199 -6.62 3.12 -11.30
C ILE A 199 -5.32 2.39 -11.57
N ALA A 200 -5.25 1.11 -11.20
CA ALA A 200 -4.12 0.23 -11.46
C ALA A 200 -4.61 -1.01 -12.22
N TYR A 201 -3.81 -1.46 -13.19
CA TYR A 201 -4.08 -2.70 -13.90
C TYR A 201 -2.82 -3.56 -13.91
N THR A 202 -2.97 -4.80 -13.42
CA THR A 202 -1.88 -5.79 -13.37
C THR A 202 -2.11 -6.88 -14.40
N GLN A 203 -1.11 -7.14 -15.23
CA GLN A 203 -1.10 -8.18 -16.22
C GLN A 203 0.05 -9.16 -15.98
N PRO A 204 -0.25 -10.42 -15.59
CA PRO A 204 0.75 -11.47 -15.58
C PRO A 204 1.30 -11.75 -16.98
N VAL A 205 2.63 -11.84 -17.10
CA VAL A 205 3.32 -12.22 -18.34
C VAL A 205 3.89 -13.62 -18.17
N LYS A 206 3.04 -14.60 -18.41
CA LYS A 206 3.31 -16.02 -18.11
C LYS A 206 3.71 -16.16 -16.64
N ASP A 207 4.67 -17.05 -16.36
CA ASP A 207 5.25 -17.27 -15.02
C ASP A 207 6.53 -16.45 -14.81
N TRP A 208 6.77 -15.41 -15.62
CA TRP A 208 8.03 -14.70 -15.59
C TRP A 208 8.00 -13.48 -14.69
N PHE A 209 6.99 -12.62 -14.87
CA PHE A 209 6.81 -11.38 -14.11
C PHE A 209 5.41 -10.83 -14.33
N ASP A 210 5.02 -9.92 -13.48
CA ASP A 210 3.83 -9.09 -13.63
C ASP A 210 4.20 -7.72 -14.17
N VAL A 211 3.30 -7.16 -14.97
CA VAL A 211 3.34 -5.77 -15.44
C VAL A 211 2.19 -5.02 -14.81
N GLU A 212 2.48 -4.00 -14.03
CA GLU A 212 1.46 -3.11 -13.49
C GLU A 212 1.57 -1.72 -14.10
N VAL A 213 0.42 -1.15 -14.49
CA VAL A 213 0.28 0.23 -14.96
C VAL A 213 -0.65 0.97 -14.02
N ILE A 214 -0.22 2.15 -13.57
CA ILE A 214 -0.96 2.98 -12.62
C ILE A 214 -1.21 4.37 -13.22
N ALA A 215 -2.43 4.89 -13.03
CA ALA A 215 -2.77 6.28 -13.26
C ALA A 215 -3.49 6.83 -12.02
N GLY A 216 -2.88 7.85 -11.39
CA GLY A 216 -3.39 8.45 -10.17
C GLY A 216 -3.49 9.97 -10.27
N ALA A 217 -4.50 10.55 -9.60
CA ALA A 217 -4.80 11.96 -9.67
C ALA A 217 -5.47 12.48 -8.39
N THR A 218 -5.37 13.80 -8.18
CA THR A 218 -6.16 14.51 -7.18
C THR A 218 -7.38 15.13 -7.85
N PRO A 219 -8.62 14.89 -7.34
CA PRO A 219 -9.85 15.36 -7.99
C PRO A 219 -10.10 16.86 -7.81
N TRP A 220 -9.54 17.46 -6.78
CA TRP A 220 -9.67 18.89 -6.45
C TRP A 220 -8.46 19.42 -5.69
N THR A 221 -8.40 20.74 -5.51
CA THR A 221 -7.37 21.42 -4.75
C THR A 221 -7.33 20.90 -3.31
N GLY A 222 -6.17 20.39 -2.90
CA GLY A 222 -5.93 19.93 -1.55
C GLY A 222 -4.45 20.04 -1.19
N PRO A 223 -4.07 20.71 -0.08
CA PRO A 223 -2.68 20.95 0.27
C PRO A 223 -1.86 19.67 0.42
N PHE A 224 -2.49 18.60 0.88
CA PHE A 224 -1.77 17.38 1.23
C PHE A 224 -1.33 16.52 0.02
N TRP A 225 -2.09 16.54 -1.10
CA TRP A 225 -1.83 15.67 -2.25
C TRP A 225 -1.32 16.37 -3.49
N CYS A 226 -1.30 17.69 -3.48
CA CYS A 226 -1.17 18.47 -4.68
C CYS A 226 -0.23 19.68 -4.51
N PRO A 227 0.99 19.48 -3.96
CA PRO A 227 1.92 20.59 -3.81
C PRO A 227 2.29 21.14 -5.19
N THR A 228 2.40 22.46 -5.31
CA THR A 228 3.05 23.07 -6.47
C THR A 228 4.56 22.99 -6.31
N ARG A 229 5.27 23.41 -7.34
CA ARG A 229 6.72 23.41 -7.33
C ARG A 229 7.23 24.83 -7.51
N VAL A 230 8.13 25.26 -6.61
CA VAL A 230 8.87 26.52 -6.70
C VAL A 230 10.36 26.19 -6.84
N GLY A 231 10.89 26.38 -8.05
CA GLY A 231 12.27 25.97 -8.35
C GLY A 231 12.42 24.43 -8.23
N ASN A 232 13.13 24.03 -7.22
CA ASN A 232 13.41 22.60 -6.97
C ASN A 232 12.69 22.01 -5.74
N GLU A 233 11.85 22.79 -5.04
CA GLU A 233 11.17 22.40 -3.82
C GLU A 233 9.66 22.29 -4.04
N PHE A 234 9.00 21.44 -3.25
CA PHE A 234 7.55 21.38 -3.22
C PHE A 234 7.01 22.47 -2.32
N ASP A 235 6.07 23.25 -2.84
CA ASP A 235 5.33 24.25 -2.11
C ASP A 235 3.98 23.67 -1.70
N TRP A 236 3.91 23.21 -0.46
CA TRP A 236 2.71 22.63 0.13
C TRP A 236 1.69 23.70 0.57
N ASP A 237 2.14 24.96 0.74
CA ASP A 237 1.28 26.07 1.15
C ASP A 237 0.44 26.60 -0.03
N ASN A 238 0.92 26.41 -1.26
CA ASN A 238 0.22 26.82 -2.47
C ASN A 238 -0.11 25.59 -3.35
N PRO A 239 -1.09 24.79 -2.98
CA PRO A 239 -1.44 23.58 -3.74
C PRO A 239 -1.95 23.91 -5.14
N ALA A 240 -1.67 23.00 -6.09
CA ALA A 240 -2.20 23.11 -7.44
C ALA A 240 -3.73 23.10 -7.44
N LYS A 241 -4.34 23.92 -8.31
CA LYS A 241 -5.80 24.09 -8.32
C LYS A 241 -6.47 23.03 -9.18
N GLY A 242 -7.60 22.54 -8.69
CA GLY A 242 -8.49 21.64 -9.44
C GLY A 242 -7.96 20.21 -9.56
N PHE A 243 -8.32 19.59 -10.67
CA PHE A 243 -7.92 18.23 -11.01
C PHE A 243 -6.46 18.18 -11.50
N ASN A 244 -5.65 17.27 -10.95
CA ASN A 244 -4.26 17.12 -11.35
C ASN A 244 -3.84 15.65 -11.37
N VAL A 245 -3.27 15.20 -12.49
CA VAL A 245 -2.61 13.90 -12.55
C VAL A 245 -1.25 14.01 -11.87
N THR A 246 -1.01 13.15 -10.86
CA THR A 246 0.22 13.17 -10.08
C THR A 246 1.03 11.89 -10.20
N ASN A 247 0.44 10.81 -10.70
CA ASN A 247 1.09 9.51 -10.76
C ASN A 247 0.76 8.80 -12.08
N LEU A 248 1.77 8.56 -12.91
CA LEU A 248 1.73 7.64 -14.04
C LEU A 248 2.90 6.68 -13.88
N SER A 249 2.60 5.42 -13.55
CA SER A 249 3.65 4.44 -13.23
C SER A 249 3.53 3.18 -14.08
N LEU A 250 4.69 2.58 -14.34
CA LEU A 250 4.85 1.26 -14.93
C LEU A 250 5.79 0.47 -14.03
N THR A 251 5.36 -0.71 -13.57
CA THR A 251 6.17 -1.58 -12.71
C THR A 251 6.25 -2.98 -13.31
N LEU A 252 7.44 -3.54 -13.28
CA LEU A 252 7.72 -4.95 -13.54
C LEU A 252 8.06 -5.61 -12.23
N SER A 253 7.39 -6.70 -11.89
CA SER A 253 7.59 -7.37 -10.61
C SER A 253 7.65 -8.88 -10.75
N ARG A 254 8.37 -9.51 -9.83
CA ARG A 254 8.38 -10.96 -9.66
C ARG A 254 8.52 -11.30 -8.19
N GLU A 255 7.71 -12.26 -7.75
CA GLU A 255 7.84 -12.83 -6.43
C GLU A 255 8.55 -14.19 -6.50
N PHE A 256 9.42 -14.45 -5.53
CA PHE A 256 10.07 -15.74 -5.32
C PHE A 256 9.64 -16.25 -3.95
N THR A 257 9.11 -17.45 -3.87
CA THR A 257 8.66 -18.06 -2.61
C THR A 257 9.47 -19.29 -2.28
N LYS A 258 9.77 -19.48 -1.00
CA LYS A 258 10.40 -20.71 -0.50
C LYS A 258 9.86 -21.02 0.90
N GLY A 259 9.03 -22.05 1.00
CA GLY A 259 8.30 -22.33 2.25
C GLY A 259 7.35 -21.19 2.57
N ASN A 260 7.43 -20.68 3.79
CA ASN A 260 6.61 -19.55 4.25
C ASN A 260 7.28 -18.18 4.03
N VAL A 261 8.39 -18.13 3.29
CA VAL A 261 9.10 -16.88 3.02
C VAL A 261 8.87 -16.46 1.59
N SER A 262 8.49 -15.21 1.40
CA SER A 262 8.34 -14.55 0.11
C SER A 262 9.43 -13.49 -0.06
N PHE A 263 9.93 -13.38 -1.28
CA PHE A 263 10.98 -12.47 -1.69
C PHE A 263 10.59 -11.75 -2.98
N PRO A 264 9.88 -10.64 -2.88
CA PRO A 264 9.51 -9.82 -4.02
C PRO A 264 10.69 -8.99 -4.56
N VAL A 265 10.72 -8.81 -5.88
CA VAL A 265 11.64 -7.88 -6.56
C VAL A 265 10.85 -7.10 -7.59
N SER A 266 11.03 -5.79 -7.63
CA SER A 266 10.39 -4.95 -8.64
C SER A 266 11.30 -3.87 -9.19
N LEU A 267 11.00 -3.50 -10.44
CA LEU A 267 11.58 -2.36 -11.13
C LEU A 267 10.43 -1.47 -11.63
N GLY A 268 10.36 -0.26 -11.12
CA GLY A 268 9.32 0.72 -11.44
C GLY A 268 9.87 1.95 -12.14
N TYR A 269 9.01 2.58 -12.93
CA TYR A 269 9.20 3.91 -13.47
C TYR A 269 7.96 4.73 -13.19
N THR A 270 8.13 5.90 -12.62
CA THR A 270 7.04 6.83 -12.30
C THR A 270 7.30 8.18 -12.93
N TYR A 271 6.28 8.72 -13.59
CA TYR A 271 6.22 10.10 -14.05
C TYR A 271 5.13 10.86 -13.29
N ASN A 272 5.49 11.98 -12.68
CA ASN A 272 4.54 12.92 -12.09
C ASN A 272 4.31 14.09 -13.04
N PRO A 273 3.16 14.16 -13.74
CA PRO A 273 2.86 15.24 -14.69
C PRO A 273 2.77 16.62 -14.03
N LEU A 274 2.26 16.68 -12.79
CA LEU A 274 2.12 17.95 -12.07
C LEU A 274 3.46 18.61 -11.80
N SER A 275 4.45 17.85 -11.35
CA SER A 275 5.80 18.37 -11.04
C SER A 275 6.80 18.21 -12.19
N ASN A 276 6.41 17.55 -13.27
CA ASN A 276 7.28 17.16 -14.40
C ASN A 276 8.54 16.42 -13.91
N GLN A 277 8.36 15.46 -12.99
CA GLN A 277 9.44 14.66 -12.45
C GLN A 277 9.34 13.22 -12.90
N HIS A 278 10.50 12.58 -13.01
CA HIS A 278 10.65 11.20 -13.44
C HIS A 278 11.47 10.44 -12.40
N TYR A 279 11.03 9.26 -12.03
CA TYR A 279 11.68 8.43 -11.02
C TYR A 279 11.83 7.01 -11.53
N ALA A 280 12.97 6.39 -11.25
CA ALA A 280 13.19 4.95 -11.38
C ALA A 280 13.26 4.37 -9.96
N LEU A 281 12.54 3.27 -9.74
CA LEU A 281 12.42 2.64 -8.43
C LEU A 281 12.84 1.17 -8.53
N LEU A 282 13.75 0.75 -7.67
CA LEU A 282 14.06 -0.65 -7.42
C LEU A 282 13.60 -0.99 -6.00
N THR A 283 12.78 -2.02 -5.86
CA THR A 283 12.33 -2.50 -4.56
C THR A 283 12.54 -3.99 -4.44
N THR A 284 12.91 -4.44 -3.26
CA THR A 284 12.95 -5.85 -2.87
C THR A 284 12.51 -5.98 -1.42
N GLY A 285 11.99 -7.14 -1.03
CA GLY A 285 11.50 -7.34 0.33
C GLY A 285 11.68 -8.76 0.84
N PHE A 286 11.32 -8.95 2.11
CA PHE A 286 11.20 -10.24 2.77
C PHE A 286 9.93 -10.26 3.61
N TYR A 287 9.13 -11.31 3.47
CA TYR A 287 7.88 -11.48 4.19
C TYR A 287 7.78 -12.93 4.73
N PHE A 288 7.15 -13.06 5.91
CA PHE A 288 7.02 -14.32 6.65
C PHE A 288 5.57 -14.61 6.99
#